data_9a88badf7384e3bf4cdb38146387bcfe
#
_entry.id   9a88badf7384e3bf4cdb38146387bcfe
#
_cell.length_a   1.000
_cell.length_b   1.000
_cell.length_c   1.000
_cell.angle_alpha   90.00
_cell.angle_beta   90.00
_cell.angle_gamma   90.00
#
_symmetry.space_group_name_H-M   'P 1'
#
loop_
_entity.id
_entity.type
_entity.pdbx_description
1 polymer ?
#
loop_
_entity_poly.entity_id
_entity_poly.type
_entity_poly.pdbx_seq_one_letter_code
_entity_poly.pdbx_strand_id
1 'polypeptide(L)'
;LDRREKRLRTALAAVGAEYDFVLIDCPPSLSLLTLNGLCAAHGVIVPMQCEYFALEGLTDLVNTIKQVHANLNKNLQIIGLLRVMFDPRITLQQQVSEQLKSHFGDKVFDTVIPRNVRLAEAPSYGLPGVVFDPASKGALPFLDFAREMAARADALRAAPVHLRPDRVAPRRRRPRAVPPHGED
;
A
#
# COMPACT_ATOMS: atom_id res chain seq x y z
N LEU A 1 27.22 -5.13 -11.82
CA LEU A 1 25.94 -5.80 -12.05
C LEU A 1 24.84 -4.85 -11.63
N ASP A 2 24.04 -4.49 -12.59
CA ASP A 2 22.95 -3.53 -12.50
C ASP A 2 21.91 -4.04 -11.47
N ARG A 3 21.70 -3.29 -10.41
CA ARG A 3 20.71 -3.62 -9.35
C ARG A 3 19.31 -3.33 -9.89
N ARG A 4 18.85 -4.16 -10.80
CA ARG A 4 17.60 -3.99 -11.55
C ARG A 4 16.38 -3.92 -10.63
N GLU A 5 16.41 -4.57 -9.48
CA GLU A 5 15.37 -4.59 -8.45
C GLU A 5 15.25 -3.28 -7.66
N LYS A 6 16.20 -2.36 -7.80
CA LYS A 6 16.25 -1.07 -7.05
C LYS A 6 15.99 0.16 -7.92
N ARG A 7 15.66 -0.01 -9.18
CA ARG A 7 15.46 1.11 -10.11
C ARG A 7 14.32 2.03 -9.68
N LEU A 8 13.19 1.47 -9.26
CA LEU A 8 12.06 2.25 -8.77
C LEU A 8 12.45 3.05 -7.50
N ARG A 9 13.15 2.42 -6.55
CA ARG A 9 13.64 3.11 -5.35
C ARG A 9 14.53 4.30 -5.72
N THR A 10 15.42 4.13 -6.69
CA THR A 10 16.31 5.22 -7.15
C THR A 10 15.50 6.34 -7.81
N ALA A 11 14.51 6.02 -8.64
CA ALA A 11 13.66 7.01 -9.28
C ALA A 11 12.81 7.78 -8.27
N LEU A 12 12.19 7.09 -7.30
CA LEU A 12 11.38 7.72 -6.25
C LEU A 12 12.20 8.61 -5.30
N ALA A 13 13.49 8.34 -5.11
CA ALA A 13 14.34 9.21 -4.29
C ALA A 13 14.43 10.66 -4.80
N ALA A 14 14.19 10.89 -6.09
CA ALA A 14 14.20 12.22 -6.68
C ALA A 14 12.95 13.05 -6.37
N VAL A 15 11.81 12.42 -6.17
CA VAL A 15 10.49 13.08 -6.03
C VAL A 15 9.80 12.78 -4.70
N GLY A 16 10.22 11.75 -3.99
CA GLY A 16 9.54 11.27 -2.78
C GLY A 16 9.41 12.30 -1.66
N ALA A 17 10.31 13.31 -1.61
CA ALA A 17 10.22 14.39 -0.62
C ALA A 17 9.09 15.39 -0.90
N GLU A 18 8.44 15.31 -2.06
CA GLU A 18 7.34 16.19 -2.46
C GLU A 18 5.96 15.64 -2.01
N TYR A 19 5.93 14.39 -1.52
CA TYR A 19 4.69 13.66 -1.18
C TYR A 19 4.73 13.13 0.24
N ASP A 20 3.59 13.18 0.93
CA ASP A 20 3.42 12.54 2.24
C ASP A 20 3.32 11.02 2.11
N PHE A 21 2.68 10.55 1.05
CA PHE A 21 2.50 9.13 0.73
C PHE A 21 2.75 8.86 -0.75
N VAL A 22 3.36 7.71 -1.01
CA VAL A 22 3.50 7.14 -2.37
C VAL A 22 2.90 5.74 -2.34
N LEU A 23 1.84 5.54 -3.11
CA LEU A 23 1.18 4.24 -3.28
C LEU A 23 1.71 3.57 -4.53
N ILE A 24 2.13 2.31 -4.40
CA ILE A 24 2.65 1.50 -5.49
C ILE A 24 1.67 0.34 -5.69
N ASP A 25 0.89 0.39 -6.76
CA ASP A 25 0.04 -0.73 -7.17
C ASP A 25 0.89 -1.79 -7.85
N CYS A 26 0.79 -3.03 -7.36
CA CYS A 26 1.59 -4.15 -7.83
C CYS A 26 0.69 -5.29 -8.35
N PRO A 27 1.04 -5.92 -9.48
CA PRO A 27 0.34 -7.11 -9.93
C PRO A 27 0.54 -8.28 -8.95
N PRO A 28 -0.37 -9.27 -8.92
CA PRO A 28 -0.28 -10.42 -8.00
C PRO A 28 0.90 -11.36 -8.30
N SER A 29 1.52 -11.23 -9.49
CA SER A 29 2.67 -12.03 -9.87
C SER A 29 3.96 -11.53 -9.23
N LEU A 30 4.82 -12.44 -8.75
CA LEU A 30 6.16 -12.13 -8.24
C LEU A 30 7.14 -11.88 -9.40
N SER A 31 6.92 -10.81 -10.12
CA SER A 31 7.78 -10.36 -11.22
C SER A 31 8.88 -9.42 -10.73
N LEU A 32 9.82 -9.07 -11.61
CA LEU A 32 10.83 -8.04 -11.33
C LEU A 32 10.17 -6.67 -11.02
N LEU A 33 8.98 -6.39 -11.55
CA LEU A 33 8.22 -5.16 -11.25
C LEU A 33 7.72 -5.17 -9.81
N THR A 34 7.09 -6.26 -9.37
CA THR A 34 6.66 -6.43 -7.97
C THR A 34 7.84 -6.34 -7.03
N LEU A 35 8.98 -6.97 -7.39
CA LEU A 35 10.19 -6.90 -6.59
C LEU A 35 10.72 -5.47 -6.48
N ASN A 36 10.66 -4.66 -7.56
CA ASN A 36 10.99 -3.24 -7.50
C ASN A 36 10.08 -2.47 -6.55
N GLY A 37 8.77 -2.75 -6.57
CA GLY A 37 7.82 -2.17 -5.61
C GLY A 37 8.20 -2.49 -4.16
N LEU A 38 8.42 -3.76 -3.85
CA LEU A 38 8.82 -4.21 -2.51
C LEU A 38 10.18 -3.64 -2.06
N CYS A 39 11.13 -3.50 -2.98
CA CYS A 39 12.43 -2.89 -2.67
C CYS A 39 12.35 -1.38 -2.42
N ALA A 40 11.35 -0.70 -3.00
CA ALA A 40 11.15 0.74 -2.86
C ALA A 40 10.26 1.11 -1.66
N ALA A 41 9.36 0.23 -1.26
CA ALA A 41 8.35 0.50 -0.24
C ALA A 41 8.91 0.43 1.20
N HIS A 42 8.25 1.14 2.11
CA HIS A 42 8.45 1.02 3.55
C HIS A 42 7.53 -0.04 4.15
N GLY A 43 6.39 -0.29 3.53
CA GLY A 43 5.43 -1.26 4.00
C GLY A 43 4.52 -1.79 2.91
N VAL A 44 3.93 -2.93 3.19
CA VAL A 44 3.01 -3.63 2.30
C VAL A 44 1.64 -3.70 2.95
N ILE A 45 0.63 -3.32 2.20
CA ILE A 45 -0.77 -3.60 2.51
C ILE A 45 -1.18 -4.75 1.61
N VAL A 46 -1.80 -5.77 2.16
CA VAL A 46 -2.26 -6.95 1.43
C VAL A 46 -3.78 -6.94 1.38
N PRO A 47 -4.39 -6.48 0.28
CA PRO A 47 -5.82 -6.65 0.06
C PRO A 47 -6.10 -8.12 -0.22
N MET A 48 -7.12 -8.70 0.43
CA MET A 48 -7.48 -10.09 0.22
C MET A 48 -8.97 -10.32 0.36
N GLN A 49 -9.50 -11.23 -0.44
CA GLN A 49 -10.85 -11.75 -0.28
C GLN A 49 -10.82 -12.89 0.73
N CYS A 50 -11.86 -12.99 1.57
CA CYS A 50 -11.97 -14.06 2.56
C CYS A 50 -12.53 -15.33 1.90
N GLU A 51 -11.72 -16.01 1.10
CA GLU A 51 -12.07 -17.23 0.38
C GLU A 51 -11.16 -18.41 0.78
N TYR A 52 -11.53 -19.62 0.41
CA TYR A 52 -10.88 -20.86 0.89
C TYR A 52 -9.35 -20.87 0.70
N PHE A 53 -8.87 -20.52 -0.49
CA PHE A 53 -7.43 -20.51 -0.79
C PHE A 53 -6.68 -19.25 -0.34
N ALA A 54 -7.37 -18.31 0.29
CA ALA A 54 -6.77 -17.03 0.66
C ALA A 54 -5.63 -17.18 1.68
N LEU A 55 -5.76 -18.11 2.63
CA LEU A 55 -4.75 -18.34 3.67
C LEU A 55 -3.49 -19.02 3.10
N GLU A 56 -3.64 -19.91 2.14
CA GLU A 56 -2.51 -20.57 1.46
C GLU A 56 -1.69 -19.54 0.65
N GLY A 57 -2.36 -18.80 -0.23
CA GLY A 57 -1.70 -17.75 -1.01
C GLY A 57 -1.08 -16.65 -0.16
N LEU A 58 -1.68 -16.33 1.00
CA LEU A 58 -1.12 -15.38 1.96
C LEU A 58 0.17 -15.89 2.57
N THR A 59 0.28 -17.17 2.87
CA THR A 59 1.49 -17.77 3.44
C THR A 59 2.68 -17.61 2.49
N ASP A 60 2.50 -17.86 1.21
CA ASP A 60 3.54 -17.72 0.19
C ASP A 60 3.96 -16.27 0.01
N LEU A 61 3.00 -15.35 0.00
CA LEU A 61 3.27 -13.91 -0.07
C LEU A 61 4.05 -13.43 1.17
N VAL A 62 3.65 -13.82 2.37
CA VAL A 62 4.34 -13.47 3.62
C VAL A 62 5.78 -14.00 3.62
N ASN A 63 6.00 -15.23 3.15
CA ASN A 63 7.35 -15.79 3.03
C ASN A 63 8.20 -15.00 2.02
N THR A 64 7.63 -14.59 0.90
CA THR A 64 8.30 -13.74 -0.07
C THR A 64 8.66 -12.37 0.53
N ILE A 65 7.74 -11.72 1.23
CA ILE A 65 8.01 -10.44 1.90
C ILE A 65 9.14 -10.60 2.93
N LYS A 66 9.15 -11.69 3.69
CA LYS A 66 10.25 -12.00 4.63
C LYS A 66 11.60 -12.16 3.91
N GLN A 67 11.64 -12.82 2.76
CA GLN A 67 12.87 -12.95 1.97
C GLN A 67 13.35 -11.60 1.44
N VAL A 68 12.45 -10.75 0.94
CA VAL A 68 12.80 -9.39 0.51
C VAL A 68 13.29 -8.56 1.68
N HIS A 69 12.63 -8.63 2.83
CA HIS A 69 13.08 -7.96 4.06
C HIS A 69 14.50 -8.38 4.44
N ALA A 70 14.77 -9.68 4.46
CA ALA A 70 16.06 -10.22 4.90
C ALA A 70 17.21 -9.85 3.95
N ASN A 71 16.98 -9.84 2.63
CA ASN A 71 18.05 -9.80 1.63
C ASN A 71 18.14 -8.48 0.85
N LEU A 72 17.05 -7.76 0.67
CA LEU A 72 16.96 -6.63 -0.27
C LEU A 72 16.53 -5.32 0.37
N ASN A 73 15.55 -5.35 1.29
CA ASN A 73 14.99 -4.17 1.92
C ASN A 73 14.65 -4.42 3.39
N LYS A 74 15.59 -4.22 4.27
CA LYS A 74 15.47 -4.45 5.73
C LYS A 74 14.41 -3.58 6.41
N ASN A 75 13.92 -2.55 5.73
CA ASN A 75 12.89 -1.65 6.26
C ASN A 75 11.47 -2.06 5.86
N LEU A 76 11.34 -3.06 4.96
CA LEU A 76 10.04 -3.52 4.49
C LEU A 76 9.26 -4.22 5.61
N GLN A 77 8.04 -3.77 5.88
CA GLN A 77 7.16 -4.36 6.88
C GLN A 77 5.78 -4.63 6.30
N ILE A 78 5.04 -5.57 6.87
CA ILE A 78 3.61 -5.72 6.60
C ILE A 78 2.88 -4.71 7.48
N ILE A 79 2.26 -3.70 6.85
CA ILE A 79 1.41 -2.70 7.52
C ILE A 79 0.11 -3.35 7.96
N GLY A 80 -0.47 -4.15 7.07
CA GLY A 80 -1.68 -4.88 7.42
C GLY A 80 -2.32 -5.63 6.27
N LEU A 81 -3.30 -6.46 6.66
CA LEU A 81 -4.14 -7.27 5.79
C LEU A 81 -5.52 -6.61 5.71
N LEU A 82 -5.97 -6.23 4.52
CA LEU A 82 -7.26 -5.59 4.30
C LEU A 82 -8.25 -6.58 3.69
N ARG A 83 -9.34 -6.86 4.41
CA ARG A 83 -10.41 -7.70 3.90
C ARG A 83 -11.24 -6.91 2.91
N VAL A 84 -11.29 -7.39 1.65
CA VAL A 84 -12.01 -6.73 0.56
C VAL A 84 -13.09 -7.64 -0.02
N MET A 85 -14.09 -7.04 -0.67
CA MET A 85 -15.26 -7.75 -1.24
C MET A 85 -15.96 -8.66 -0.22
N PHE A 86 -15.96 -8.23 1.04
CA PHE A 86 -16.49 -9.01 2.15
C PHE A 86 -18.03 -8.94 2.20
N ASP A 87 -18.66 -10.08 2.32
CA ASP A 87 -20.10 -10.19 2.57
C ASP A 87 -20.33 -10.92 3.90
N PRO A 88 -20.81 -10.22 4.94
CA PRO A 88 -20.99 -10.81 6.26
C PRO A 88 -22.11 -11.89 6.33
N ARG A 89 -22.87 -12.08 5.26
CA ARG A 89 -23.89 -13.14 5.18
C ARG A 89 -23.28 -14.48 4.76
N ILE A 90 -22.04 -14.51 4.27
CA ILE A 90 -21.36 -15.72 3.82
C ILE A 90 -20.55 -16.31 4.97
N THR A 91 -20.99 -17.44 5.52
CA THR A 91 -20.36 -18.11 6.67
C THR A 91 -18.87 -18.42 6.43
N LEU A 92 -18.51 -18.87 5.23
CA LEU A 92 -17.10 -19.13 4.90
C LEU A 92 -16.24 -17.87 5.04
N GLN A 93 -16.74 -16.73 4.59
CA GLN A 93 -15.99 -15.47 4.70
C GLN A 93 -15.83 -15.02 6.14
N GLN A 94 -16.83 -15.24 6.99
CA GLN A 94 -16.72 -14.99 8.42
C GLN A 94 -15.63 -15.87 9.05
N GLN A 95 -15.68 -17.18 8.79
CA GLN A 95 -14.70 -18.15 9.34
C GLN A 95 -13.26 -17.80 8.90
N VAL A 96 -13.03 -17.50 7.62
CA VAL A 96 -11.71 -17.08 7.13
C VAL A 96 -11.28 -15.77 7.78
N SER A 97 -12.20 -14.80 7.95
CA SER A 97 -11.92 -13.53 8.63
C SER A 97 -11.51 -13.72 10.09
N GLU A 98 -12.16 -14.62 10.81
CA GLU A 98 -11.80 -14.98 12.20
C GLU A 98 -10.43 -15.66 12.27
N GLN A 99 -10.15 -16.58 11.37
CA GLN A 99 -8.83 -17.22 11.26
C GLN A 99 -7.72 -16.21 10.99
N LEU A 100 -7.96 -15.24 10.10
CA LEU A 100 -7.01 -14.15 9.83
C LEU A 100 -6.73 -13.34 11.10
N LYS A 101 -7.77 -12.93 11.80
CA LYS A 101 -7.63 -12.17 13.06
C LYS A 101 -6.90 -12.99 14.13
N SER A 102 -7.20 -14.27 14.25
CA SER A 102 -6.53 -15.17 15.20
C SER A 102 -5.03 -15.33 14.91
N HIS A 103 -4.63 -15.41 13.63
CA HIS A 103 -3.23 -15.63 13.24
C HIS A 103 -2.39 -14.35 13.16
N PHE A 104 -2.98 -13.26 12.69
CA PHE A 104 -2.25 -12.03 12.37
C PHE A 104 -2.55 -10.87 13.34
N GLY A 105 -3.55 -11.03 14.24
CA GLY A 105 -3.87 -10.04 15.29
C GLY A 105 -4.02 -8.63 14.74
N ASP A 106 -3.27 -7.72 15.34
CA ASP A 106 -3.25 -6.28 15.01
C ASP A 106 -2.80 -5.99 13.56
N LYS A 107 -2.22 -6.97 12.84
CA LYS A 107 -1.91 -6.80 11.41
C LYS A 107 -3.15 -6.87 10.52
N VAL A 108 -4.28 -7.36 11.01
CA VAL A 108 -5.54 -7.28 10.27
C VAL A 108 -6.15 -5.90 10.50
N PHE A 109 -6.49 -5.18 9.42
CA PHE A 109 -7.21 -3.92 9.55
C PHE A 109 -8.58 -4.17 10.16
N ASP A 110 -9.03 -3.28 11.05
CA ASP A 110 -10.39 -3.34 11.57
C ASP A 110 -11.40 -3.05 10.48
N THR A 111 -11.07 -2.10 9.63
CA THR A 111 -11.82 -1.75 8.44
C THR A 111 -11.98 -2.95 7.50
N VAL A 112 -13.17 -3.08 6.94
CA VAL A 112 -13.54 -4.09 5.95
C VAL A 112 -14.17 -3.40 4.76
N ILE A 113 -13.73 -3.71 3.54
CA ILE A 113 -14.32 -3.19 2.32
C ILE A 113 -15.38 -4.18 1.83
N PRO A 114 -16.68 -3.83 1.85
CA PRO A 114 -17.73 -4.74 1.45
C PRO A 114 -17.78 -4.93 -0.08
N ARG A 115 -18.37 -6.02 -0.51
CA ARG A 115 -18.77 -6.17 -1.91
C ARG A 115 -19.85 -5.11 -2.21
N ASN A 116 -19.59 -4.28 -3.24
CA ASN A 116 -20.50 -3.18 -3.59
C ASN A 116 -20.49 -2.92 -5.09
N VAL A 117 -21.69 -2.88 -5.70
CA VAL A 117 -21.87 -2.69 -7.15
C VAL A 117 -21.39 -1.30 -7.57
N ARG A 118 -21.66 -0.26 -6.79
CA ARG A 118 -21.26 1.12 -7.12
C ARG A 118 -19.74 1.27 -7.23
N LEU A 119 -18.99 0.54 -6.39
CA LEU A 119 -17.53 0.50 -6.50
C LEU A 119 -17.06 -0.20 -7.78
N ALA A 120 -17.81 -1.21 -8.24
CA ALA A 120 -17.49 -1.91 -9.49
C ALA A 120 -17.83 -1.07 -10.73
N GLU A 121 -18.83 -0.18 -10.64
CA GLU A 121 -19.25 0.72 -11.72
C GLU A 121 -18.31 1.94 -11.87
N ALA A 122 -17.80 2.48 -10.77
CA ALA A 122 -17.02 3.72 -10.74
C ALA A 122 -15.88 3.78 -11.80
N PRO A 123 -15.09 2.71 -12.05
CA PRO A 123 -14.06 2.71 -13.08
C PRO A 123 -14.58 2.99 -14.49
N SER A 124 -15.79 2.55 -14.83
CA SER A 124 -16.38 2.82 -16.15
C SER A 124 -16.69 4.31 -16.38
N TYR A 125 -16.79 5.09 -15.31
CA TYR A 125 -16.94 6.54 -15.35
C TYR A 125 -15.60 7.29 -15.16
N GLY A 126 -14.48 6.58 -15.01
CA GLY A 126 -13.17 7.17 -14.76
C GLY A 126 -13.06 7.87 -13.41
N LEU A 127 -13.92 7.53 -12.45
CA LEU A 127 -14.00 8.18 -11.13
C LEU A 127 -13.62 7.20 -10.02
N PRO A 128 -12.92 7.68 -8.97
CA PRO A 128 -12.76 6.92 -7.73
C PRO A 128 -14.14 6.66 -7.09
N GLY A 129 -14.32 5.49 -6.45
CA GLY A 129 -15.60 5.15 -5.81
C GLY A 129 -16.07 6.17 -4.77
N VAL A 130 -15.13 6.78 -4.03
CA VAL A 130 -15.42 7.84 -3.04
C VAL A 130 -15.91 9.16 -3.65
N VAL A 131 -15.65 9.39 -4.95
CA VAL A 131 -16.15 10.55 -5.70
C VAL A 131 -17.42 10.19 -6.46
N PHE A 132 -17.47 8.97 -7.01
CA PHE A 132 -18.61 8.50 -7.80
C PHE A 132 -19.89 8.39 -6.98
N ASP A 133 -19.81 7.84 -5.78
CA ASP A 133 -20.95 7.73 -4.85
C ASP A 133 -20.45 7.87 -3.39
N PRO A 134 -20.23 9.12 -2.93
CA PRO A 134 -19.62 9.40 -1.62
C PRO A 134 -20.39 8.85 -0.43
N ALA A 135 -21.71 8.73 -0.54
CA ALA A 135 -22.61 8.27 0.53
C ALA A 135 -22.82 6.75 0.51
N SER A 136 -22.24 6.04 -0.46
CA SER A 136 -22.48 4.61 -0.60
C SER A 136 -21.84 3.82 0.54
N LYS A 137 -22.49 2.71 0.90
CA LYS A 137 -21.93 1.73 1.85
C LYS A 137 -20.59 1.13 1.40
N GLY A 138 -20.20 1.33 0.14
CA GLY A 138 -18.93 0.91 -0.39
C GLY A 138 -17.86 1.99 -0.24
N ALA A 139 -18.21 3.28 -0.41
CA ALA A 139 -17.26 4.39 -0.38
C ALA A 139 -16.80 4.75 1.05
N LEU A 140 -17.72 4.79 2.01
CA LEU A 140 -17.41 5.18 3.40
C LEU A 140 -16.31 4.32 4.03
N PRO A 141 -16.28 2.98 3.88
CA PRO A 141 -15.20 2.16 4.41
C PRO A 141 -13.81 2.49 3.83
N PHE A 142 -13.69 3.04 2.63
CA PHE A 142 -12.41 3.50 2.12
C PHE A 142 -11.88 4.72 2.87
N LEU A 143 -12.75 5.59 3.34
CA LEU A 143 -12.36 6.74 4.19
C LEU A 143 -11.91 6.26 5.58
N ASP A 144 -12.59 5.27 6.14
CA ASP A 144 -12.19 4.66 7.41
C ASP A 144 -10.87 3.92 7.28
N PHE A 145 -10.69 3.18 6.19
CA PHE A 145 -9.42 2.54 5.85
C PHE A 145 -8.29 3.57 5.70
N ALA A 146 -8.53 4.70 5.02
CA ALA A 146 -7.53 5.74 4.87
C ALA A 146 -7.08 6.31 6.23
N ARG A 147 -8.01 6.52 7.17
CA ARG A 147 -7.69 6.99 8.53
C ARG A 147 -6.88 5.95 9.30
N GLU A 148 -7.30 4.68 9.26
CA GLU A 148 -6.60 3.58 9.93
C GLU A 148 -5.21 3.37 9.33
N MET A 149 -5.07 3.43 8.01
CA MET A 149 -3.78 3.33 7.32
C MET A 149 -2.85 4.48 7.69
N ALA A 150 -3.35 5.72 7.73
CA ALA A 150 -2.55 6.88 8.12
C ALA A 150 -2.02 6.74 9.55
N ALA A 151 -2.85 6.32 10.50
CA ALA A 151 -2.43 6.09 11.88
C ALA A 151 -1.36 4.99 11.99
N ARG A 152 -1.48 3.90 11.22
CA ARG A 152 -0.45 2.83 11.17
C ARG A 152 0.85 3.33 10.53
N ALA A 153 0.77 4.15 9.48
CA ALA A 153 1.94 4.73 8.84
C ALA A 153 2.68 5.70 9.77
N ASP A 154 1.96 6.50 10.55
CA ASP A 154 2.56 7.40 11.54
C ASP A 154 3.25 6.64 12.66
N ALA A 155 2.67 5.53 13.12
CA ALA A 155 3.31 4.63 14.08
C ALA A 155 4.63 4.05 13.53
N LEU A 156 4.67 3.68 12.24
CA LEU A 156 5.90 3.23 11.57
C LEU A 156 6.95 4.35 11.46
N ARG A 157 6.52 5.60 11.22
CA ARG A 157 7.41 6.76 11.18
C ARG A 157 7.97 7.12 12.55
N ALA A 158 7.20 6.90 13.61
CA ALA A 158 7.60 7.17 15.00
C ALA A 158 8.56 6.10 15.58
N ALA A 159 8.67 4.92 14.94
CA ALA A 159 9.57 3.87 15.39
C ALA A 159 11.05 4.34 15.44
N PRO A 160 11.90 3.80 16.35
CA PRO A 160 13.28 4.23 16.55
C PRO A 160 14.14 4.20 15.28
N VAL A 161 15.13 5.10 15.21
CA VAL A 161 15.92 5.45 14.00
C VAL A 161 16.65 4.28 13.32
N HIS A 162 16.93 3.19 14.02
CA HIS A 162 17.54 1.98 13.41
C HIS A 162 16.60 1.26 12.42
N LEU A 163 15.35 1.68 12.33
CA LEU A 163 14.36 1.17 11.34
C LEU A 163 13.96 2.22 10.28
N ARG A 164 14.58 3.42 10.30
CA ARG A 164 14.26 4.45 9.30
C ARG A 164 15.15 4.29 8.07
N PRO A 165 14.58 4.38 6.85
CA PRO A 165 15.40 4.49 5.66
C PRO A 165 16.21 5.80 5.71
N ASP A 166 17.41 5.76 5.15
CA ASP A 166 18.28 6.93 5.04
C ASP A 166 17.51 8.12 4.49
N ARG A 167 17.36 9.16 5.30
CA ARG A 167 16.84 10.44 4.81
C ARG A 167 17.87 10.99 3.83
N VAL A 168 17.58 10.90 2.53
CA VAL A 168 18.26 11.72 1.55
C VAL A 168 17.95 13.17 1.91
N ALA A 169 18.97 13.90 2.33
CA ALA A 169 18.82 15.31 2.67
C ALA A 169 18.16 16.06 1.51
N PRO A 170 17.15 16.91 1.77
CA PRO A 170 16.46 17.63 0.70
C PRO A 170 17.48 18.47 -0.07
N ARG A 171 17.63 18.20 -1.36
CA ARG A 171 18.40 19.08 -2.25
C ARG A 171 17.71 20.44 -2.25
N ARG A 172 18.41 21.47 -1.77
CA ARG A 172 17.95 22.87 -1.88
C ARG A 172 17.57 23.14 -3.35
N ARG A 173 16.31 23.47 -3.60
CA ARG A 173 15.87 23.94 -4.92
C ARG A 173 16.77 25.10 -5.34
N ARG A 174 17.49 24.96 -6.45
CA ARG A 174 18.06 26.14 -7.11
C ARG A 174 16.87 27.00 -7.57
N PRO A 175 16.86 28.31 -7.28
CA PRO A 175 15.83 29.18 -7.81
C PRO A 175 15.86 29.07 -9.35
N ARG A 176 14.69 28.89 -9.93
CA ARG A 176 14.52 28.91 -11.39
C ARG A 176 14.97 30.28 -11.89
N ALA A 177 15.99 30.33 -12.72
CA ALA A 177 16.40 31.55 -13.38
C ALA A 177 15.21 32.08 -14.18
N VAL A 178 14.77 33.28 -13.87
CA VAL A 178 13.78 34.02 -14.67
C VAL A 178 14.50 34.44 -15.94
N PRO A 179 13.99 34.10 -17.14
CA PRO A 179 14.56 34.60 -18.38
C PRO A 179 14.44 36.12 -18.40
N PRO A 180 15.45 36.86 -18.93
CA PRO A 180 15.38 38.31 -19.08
C PRO A 180 14.21 38.65 -19.99
N HIS A 181 13.40 39.61 -19.59
CA HIS A 181 12.40 40.21 -20.46
C HIS A 181 13.13 40.84 -21.65
N GLY A 182 12.87 40.35 -22.87
CA GLY A 182 13.25 41.00 -24.07
C GLY A 182 12.52 42.36 -24.16
N GLU A 183 13.30 43.40 -24.25
CA GLU A 183 12.85 44.69 -24.78
C GLU A 183 12.61 44.50 -26.27
N ASP A 184 11.36 44.73 -26.70
CA ASP A 184 10.97 45.50 -27.86
C ASP A 184 9.44 45.56 -27.95
#